data_318b99a2efd721609709fd1017ce385f
#
_entry.id   318b99a2efd721609709fd1017ce385f
#
_cell.length_a   1.000
_cell.length_b   1.000
_cell.length_c   1.000
_cell.angle_alpha   90.00
_cell.angle_beta   90.00
_cell.angle_gamma   90.00
#
_symmetry.space_group_name_H-M   'P 1'
#
loop_
_entity.id
_entity.type
_entity.pdbx_description
1 polymer ?
#
loop_
_entity_poly.entity_id
_entity_poly.type
_entity_poly.pdbx_seq_one_letter_code
_entity_poly.pdbx_strand_id
1 'polypeptide(L)'
;TVIFLYLCEESYSIFKNMEIKKVISDKKEFLELLLLADEQESMVDRYLERGDMFVLYDNGLKAACVVTREGEGIYEIKNIATVPFFQRQGYGKRLIEFLFEHYLDKCTEMLVGTGDVSSTISFYEHCGFTISHRVENFFTDNYDHPIYEEGKLLTDMVYLKRTF
;
A
#
# COMPACT_ATOMS: atom_id res chain seq x y z
N THR A 1 -17.38 -22.93 22.91
CA THR A 1 -16.21 -23.52 22.19
C THR A 1 -16.52 -23.81 20.71
N VAL A 2 -17.77 -24.22 20.40
CA VAL A 2 -18.18 -24.55 19.02
C VAL A 2 -18.37 -23.31 18.15
N ILE A 3 -18.81 -22.17 18.71
CA ILE A 3 -19.02 -20.91 17.97
C ILE A 3 -17.68 -20.29 17.50
N PHE A 4 -16.61 -20.46 18.27
CA PHE A 4 -15.29 -19.93 17.92
C PHE A 4 -14.64 -20.70 16.74
N LEU A 5 -14.92 -22.01 16.62
CA LEU A 5 -14.46 -22.84 15.50
C LEU A 5 -15.21 -22.49 14.20
N TYR A 6 -16.51 -22.17 14.28
CA TYR A 6 -17.31 -21.79 13.10
C TYR A 6 -16.87 -20.45 12.50
N LEU A 7 -16.54 -19.45 13.34
CA LEU A 7 -16.04 -18.15 12.88
C LEU A 7 -14.63 -18.24 12.29
N CYS A 8 -13.82 -19.19 12.73
CA CYS A 8 -12.50 -19.45 12.17
C CYS A 8 -12.58 -20.17 10.80
N GLU A 9 -13.53 -21.07 10.61
CA GLU A 9 -13.75 -21.77 9.34
C GLU A 9 -14.37 -20.85 8.27
N GLU A 10 -15.28 -19.95 8.62
CA GLU A 10 -15.85 -18.98 7.68
C GLU A 10 -14.80 -17.96 7.19
N SER A 11 -13.93 -17.46 8.06
CA SER A 11 -12.84 -16.58 7.65
C SER A 11 -11.77 -17.30 6.82
N TYR A 12 -11.55 -18.59 7.03
CA TYR A 12 -10.66 -19.43 6.22
C TYR A 12 -11.26 -19.74 4.84
N SER A 13 -12.58 -19.80 4.71
CA SER A 13 -13.29 -20.06 3.45
C SER A 13 -13.28 -18.87 2.49
N ILE A 14 -13.25 -17.64 2.99
CA ILE A 14 -13.33 -16.41 2.18
C ILE A 14 -12.04 -16.21 1.35
N PHE A 15 -10.88 -16.72 1.80
CA PHE A 15 -9.59 -16.50 1.15
C PHE A 15 -9.00 -17.75 0.46
N LYS A 16 -9.80 -18.73 0.13
CA LYS A 16 -9.35 -20.05 -0.37
C LYS A 16 -8.62 -20.00 -1.73
N ASN A 17 -8.72 -18.90 -2.47
CA ASN A 17 -8.10 -18.71 -3.78
C ASN A 17 -7.18 -17.48 -3.84
N MET A 18 -6.80 -16.90 -2.69
CA MET A 18 -5.97 -15.72 -2.67
C MET A 18 -4.51 -16.07 -2.91
N GLU A 19 -3.89 -15.39 -3.86
CA GLU A 19 -2.49 -15.56 -4.24
C GLU A 19 -1.82 -14.19 -4.36
N ILE A 20 -0.63 -14.04 -3.76
CA ILE A 20 0.20 -12.84 -3.92
C ILE A 20 1.45 -13.23 -4.70
N LYS A 21 1.69 -12.55 -5.81
CA LYS A 21 2.82 -12.78 -6.71
C LYS A 21 3.74 -11.58 -6.77
N LYS A 22 5.05 -11.83 -6.77
CA LYS A 22 6.03 -10.81 -7.12
C LYS A 22 6.07 -10.64 -8.64
N VAL A 23 5.97 -9.40 -9.10
CA VAL A 23 6.10 -9.03 -10.52
C VAL A 23 7.57 -8.72 -10.80
N ILE A 24 8.18 -9.49 -11.70
CA ILE A 24 9.62 -9.40 -12.03
C ILE A 24 9.90 -8.66 -13.34
N SER A 25 8.91 -8.53 -14.23
CA SER A 25 9.00 -7.81 -15.51
C SER A 25 7.66 -7.15 -15.86
N ASP A 26 7.68 -6.24 -16.81
CA ASP A 26 6.47 -5.62 -17.39
C ASP A 26 5.53 -4.98 -16.35
N LYS A 27 6.11 -4.39 -15.31
CA LYS A 27 5.36 -3.77 -14.19
C LYS A 27 4.36 -2.71 -14.65
N LYS A 28 4.63 -2.05 -15.78
CA LYS A 28 3.72 -1.05 -16.38
C LYS A 28 2.40 -1.63 -16.89
N GLU A 29 2.26 -2.94 -17.02
CA GLU A 29 0.95 -3.56 -17.29
C GLU A 29 -0.08 -3.26 -16.18
N PHE A 30 0.38 -2.93 -14.98
CA PHE A 30 -0.45 -2.56 -13.83
C PHE A 30 -0.57 -1.03 -13.61
N LEU A 31 -0.09 -0.22 -14.57
CA LEU A 31 -0.01 1.24 -14.39
C LEU A 31 -1.38 1.86 -14.07
N GLU A 32 -2.46 1.45 -14.71
CA GLU A 32 -3.80 1.97 -14.44
C GLU A 32 -4.20 1.78 -12.97
N LEU A 33 -3.85 0.63 -12.37
CA LEU A 33 -4.11 0.37 -10.97
C LEU A 33 -3.23 1.24 -10.06
N LEU A 34 -1.94 1.36 -10.39
CA LEU A 34 -0.99 2.17 -9.61
C LEU A 34 -1.35 3.67 -9.62
N LEU A 35 -1.89 4.17 -10.73
CA LEU A 35 -2.34 5.56 -10.86
C LEU A 35 -3.53 5.92 -9.96
N LEU A 36 -4.23 4.95 -9.40
CA LEU A 36 -5.27 5.20 -8.39
C LEU A 36 -4.69 5.71 -7.06
N ALA A 37 -3.47 5.29 -6.74
CA ALA A 37 -2.78 5.71 -5.51
C ALA A 37 -1.78 6.84 -5.75
N ASP A 38 -1.32 7.04 -6.99
CA ASP A 38 -0.34 8.06 -7.37
C ASP A 38 -0.67 8.59 -8.77
N GLU A 39 -1.39 9.69 -8.84
CA GLU A 39 -2.08 10.18 -10.04
C GLU A 39 -1.17 10.59 -11.22
N GLN A 40 0.15 10.62 -11.02
CA GLN A 40 1.09 11.10 -12.04
C GLN A 40 2.09 10.02 -12.43
N GLU A 41 2.07 9.59 -13.70
CA GLU A 41 2.95 8.53 -14.21
C GLU A 41 4.43 8.84 -13.96
N SER A 42 4.88 10.08 -14.16
CA SER A 42 6.27 10.47 -13.91
C SER A 42 6.70 10.31 -12.44
N MET A 43 5.75 10.34 -11.50
CA MET A 43 6.01 10.03 -10.09
C MET A 43 6.13 8.52 -9.88
N VAL A 44 5.26 7.73 -10.50
CA VAL A 44 5.33 6.26 -10.50
C VAL A 44 6.67 5.78 -11.07
N ASP A 45 7.14 6.39 -12.15
CA ASP A 45 8.41 6.06 -12.80
C ASP A 45 9.64 6.22 -11.88
N ARG A 46 9.57 7.09 -10.86
CA ARG A 46 10.67 7.29 -9.90
C ARG A 46 10.99 6.05 -9.06
N TYR A 47 10.01 5.17 -8.85
CA TYR A 47 10.16 4.02 -7.95
C TYR A 47 9.81 2.66 -8.56
N LEU A 48 9.08 2.61 -9.68
CA LEU A 48 8.50 1.38 -10.19
C LEU A 48 9.57 0.33 -10.54
N GLU A 49 10.59 0.71 -11.32
CA GLU A 49 11.61 -0.24 -11.77
C GLU A 49 12.54 -0.70 -10.64
N ARG A 50 12.91 0.21 -9.75
CA ARG A 50 13.78 -0.12 -8.61
C ARG A 50 13.07 -0.82 -7.44
N GLY A 51 11.74 -0.76 -7.42
CA GLY A 51 10.93 -1.32 -6.34
C GLY A 51 10.58 -2.79 -6.56
N ASP A 52 10.34 -3.49 -5.47
CA ASP A 52 9.67 -4.79 -5.48
C ASP A 52 8.16 -4.56 -5.64
N MET A 53 7.57 -5.15 -6.67
CA MET A 53 6.14 -5.07 -6.92
C MET A 53 5.45 -6.39 -6.58
N PHE A 54 4.34 -6.32 -5.86
CA PHE A 54 3.51 -7.48 -5.53
C PHE A 54 2.07 -7.23 -5.97
N VAL A 55 1.43 -8.28 -6.47
CA VAL A 55 0.06 -8.24 -6.97
C VAL A 55 -0.76 -9.33 -6.30
N LEU A 56 -1.92 -8.97 -5.78
CA LEU A 56 -2.85 -9.87 -5.12
C LEU A 56 -3.99 -10.24 -6.06
N TYR A 57 -4.15 -11.54 -6.25
CA TYR A 57 -5.25 -12.16 -6.98
C TYR A 57 -6.16 -12.94 -6.03
N ASP A 58 -7.45 -12.84 -6.28
CA ASP A 58 -8.50 -13.65 -5.66
C ASP A 58 -9.67 -13.74 -6.65
N ASN A 59 -9.66 -14.78 -7.50
CA ASN A 59 -10.52 -14.86 -8.69
C ASN A 59 -10.40 -13.58 -9.55
N GLY A 60 -9.17 -13.24 -9.93
CA GLY A 60 -8.82 -12.02 -10.67
C GLY A 60 -8.06 -11.01 -9.81
N LEU A 61 -7.57 -9.97 -10.46
CA LEU A 61 -6.78 -8.91 -9.87
C LEU A 61 -7.59 -8.14 -8.81
N LYS A 62 -7.03 -7.96 -7.62
CA LYS A 62 -7.65 -7.20 -6.52
C LYS A 62 -6.85 -5.99 -6.08
N ALA A 63 -5.53 -6.15 -5.92
CA ALA A 63 -4.68 -5.08 -5.40
C ALA A 63 -3.24 -5.25 -5.88
N ALA A 64 -2.48 -4.17 -5.83
CA ALA A 64 -1.05 -4.15 -6.10
C ALA A 64 -0.33 -3.21 -5.13
N CYS A 65 0.94 -3.45 -4.90
CA CYS A 65 1.81 -2.53 -4.17
C CYS A 65 3.23 -2.53 -4.72
N VAL A 66 3.95 -1.44 -4.47
CA VAL A 66 5.36 -1.29 -4.78
C VAL A 66 6.10 -0.87 -3.53
N VAL A 67 7.16 -1.59 -3.20
CA VAL A 67 8.01 -1.34 -2.02
C VAL A 67 9.43 -1.09 -2.48
N THR A 68 10.06 -0.05 -1.96
CA THR A 68 11.46 0.29 -2.25
C THR A 68 12.31 0.16 -1.00
N ARG A 69 13.58 -0.19 -1.19
CA ARG A 69 14.59 -0.09 -0.16
C ARG A 69 15.17 1.32 -0.14
N GLU A 70 15.03 2.02 0.97
CA GLU A 70 15.50 3.40 1.12
C GLU A 70 16.80 3.51 1.93
N GLY A 71 17.19 2.44 2.61
CA GLY A 71 18.42 2.37 3.40
C GLY A 71 18.66 0.98 3.96
N GLU A 72 19.64 0.84 4.84
CA GLU A 72 19.88 -0.42 5.55
C GLU A 72 18.74 -0.67 6.53
N GLY A 73 17.99 -1.75 6.31
CA GLY A 73 16.81 -2.10 7.10
C GLY A 73 15.60 -1.18 6.92
N ILE A 74 15.68 -0.16 6.04
CA ILE A 74 14.59 0.80 5.83
C ILE A 74 13.93 0.52 4.49
N TYR A 75 12.62 0.28 4.53
CA TYR A 75 11.77 0.04 3.36
C TYR A 75 10.60 1.01 3.34
N GLU A 76 10.10 1.35 2.17
CA GLU A 76 8.95 2.23 2.00
C GLU A 76 7.93 1.63 1.03
N ILE A 77 6.66 1.60 1.46
CA ILE A 77 5.53 1.35 0.56
C ILE A 77 5.31 2.61 -0.26
N LYS A 78 5.75 2.60 -1.52
CA LYS A 78 5.62 3.75 -2.44
C LYS A 78 4.24 3.85 -3.06
N ASN A 79 3.58 2.71 -3.23
CA ASN A 79 2.27 2.63 -3.83
C ASN A 79 1.54 1.41 -3.27
N ILE A 80 0.28 1.57 -2.94
CA ILE A 80 -0.63 0.47 -2.65
C ILE A 80 -2.03 0.86 -3.15
N ALA A 81 -2.56 0.07 -4.05
CA ALA A 81 -3.84 0.34 -4.68
C ALA A 81 -4.71 -0.92 -4.72
N THR A 82 -6.00 -0.74 -4.46
CA THR A 82 -7.01 -1.79 -4.60
C THR A 82 -7.97 -1.40 -5.71
N VAL A 83 -8.30 -2.36 -6.59
CA VAL A 83 -9.30 -2.18 -7.64
C VAL A 83 -10.58 -1.60 -7.03
N PRO A 84 -11.14 -0.49 -7.56
CA PRO A 84 -12.21 0.27 -6.90
C PRO A 84 -13.41 -0.57 -6.45
N PHE A 85 -13.86 -1.49 -7.30
CA PHE A 85 -14.99 -2.38 -6.98
C PHE A 85 -14.73 -3.28 -5.75
N PHE A 86 -13.46 -3.56 -5.44
CA PHE A 86 -13.05 -4.46 -4.35
C PHE A 86 -12.48 -3.73 -3.13
N GLN A 87 -12.54 -2.41 -3.11
CA GLN A 87 -12.13 -1.62 -1.94
C GLN A 87 -12.99 -1.93 -0.71
N ARG A 88 -12.44 -1.68 0.49
CA ARG A 88 -13.06 -1.92 1.80
C ARG A 88 -13.46 -3.38 2.07
N GLN A 89 -12.85 -4.32 1.35
CA GLN A 89 -13.02 -5.76 1.52
C GLN A 89 -11.77 -6.44 2.14
N GLY A 90 -10.80 -5.64 2.60
CA GLY A 90 -9.62 -6.12 3.31
C GLY A 90 -8.39 -6.45 2.44
N TYR A 91 -8.45 -6.29 1.11
CA TYR A 91 -7.33 -6.64 0.22
C TYR A 91 -6.08 -5.79 0.46
N GLY A 92 -6.24 -4.48 0.67
CA GLY A 92 -5.12 -3.59 1.00
C GLY A 92 -4.44 -3.97 2.32
N LYS A 93 -5.24 -4.25 3.36
CA LYS A 93 -4.73 -4.73 4.64
C LYS A 93 -3.97 -6.05 4.48
N ARG A 94 -4.51 -7.00 3.70
CA ARG A 94 -3.88 -8.29 3.45
C ARG A 94 -2.53 -8.17 2.75
N LEU A 95 -2.41 -7.24 1.78
CA LEU A 95 -1.11 -6.92 1.16
C LEU A 95 -0.11 -6.39 2.19
N ILE A 96 -0.53 -5.47 3.07
CA ILE A 96 0.34 -4.92 4.12
C ILE A 96 0.80 -6.02 5.09
N GLU A 97 -0.08 -6.91 5.52
CA GLU A 97 0.26 -8.05 6.37
C GLU A 97 1.30 -8.96 5.69
N PHE A 98 1.09 -9.27 4.40
CA PHE A 98 2.07 -10.01 3.60
C PHE A 98 3.42 -9.31 3.54
N LEU A 99 3.47 -7.98 3.34
CA LEU A 99 4.73 -7.23 3.32
C LEU A 99 5.47 -7.33 4.66
N PHE A 100 4.76 -7.27 5.78
CA PHE A 100 5.36 -7.43 7.11
C PHE A 100 6.00 -8.80 7.28
N GLU A 101 5.33 -9.86 6.83
CA GLU A 101 5.88 -11.22 6.85
C GLU A 101 7.07 -11.37 5.89
N HIS A 102 6.94 -10.85 4.67
CA HIS A 102 7.96 -10.97 3.61
C HIS A 102 9.27 -10.25 3.96
N TYR A 103 9.18 -9.11 4.65
CA TYR A 103 10.35 -8.30 5.01
C TYR A 103 10.84 -8.48 6.45
N LEU A 104 10.22 -9.36 7.24
CA LEU A 104 10.48 -9.53 8.67
C LEU A 104 11.97 -9.66 9.03
N ASP A 105 12.74 -10.45 8.27
CA ASP A 105 14.15 -10.74 8.56
C ASP A 105 15.13 -9.66 8.06
N LYS A 106 14.67 -8.66 7.33
CA LYS A 106 15.53 -7.67 6.67
C LYS A 106 15.08 -6.22 6.84
N CYS A 107 13.90 -6.01 7.39
CA CYS A 107 13.31 -4.71 7.65
C CYS A 107 13.35 -4.40 9.14
N THR A 108 13.91 -3.26 9.51
CA THR A 108 13.84 -2.71 10.86
C THR A 108 12.79 -1.62 10.97
N GLU A 109 12.55 -0.91 9.86
CA GLU A 109 11.54 0.13 9.78
C GLU A 109 10.88 0.15 8.39
N MET A 110 9.56 0.10 8.34
CA MET A 110 8.77 0.28 7.12
C MET A 110 8.02 1.59 7.17
N LEU A 111 8.19 2.39 6.13
CA LEU A 111 7.56 3.69 5.95
C LEU A 111 6.42 3.61 4.95
N VAL A 112 5.46 4.51 5.09
CA VAL A 112 4.45 4.82 4.08
C VAL A 112 4.10 6.29 4.14
N GLY A 113 4.09 6.96 2.99
CA GLY A 113 3.67 8.36 2.85
C GLY A 113 2.26 8.45 2.28
N THR A 114 1.46 9.37 2.80
CA THR A 114 0.10 9.64 2.32
C THR A 114 -0.24 11.12 2.42
N GLY A 115 -1.28 11.56 1.70
CA GLY A 115 -1.87 12.87 1.92
C GLY A 115 -2.44 13.00 3.33
N ASP A 116 -2.58 14.24 3.80
CA ASP A 116 -3.16 14.53 5.11
C ASP A 116 -4.69 14.37 5.10
N VAL A 117 -5.14 13.12 4.97
CA VAL A 117 -6.54 12.71 4.94
C VAL A 117 -6.81 11.70 6.04
N SER A 118 -7.76 12.00 6.91
CA SER A 118 -8.02 11.22 8.13
C SER A 118 -8.37 9.75 7.86
N SER A 119 -9.13 9.46 6.81
CA SER A 119 -9.52 8.09 6.45
C SER A 119 -8.32 7.23 6.05
N THR A 120 -7.40 7.79 5.26
CA THR A 120 -6.20 7.09 4.80
C THR A 120 -5.19 6.92 5.94
N ILE A 121 -4.98 7.95 6.75
CA ILE A 121 -4.14 7.86 7.96
C ILE A 121 -4.67 6.78 8.89
N SER A 122 -5.96 6.79 9.19
CA SER A 122 -6.63 5.81 10.04
C SER A 122 -6.50 4.38 9.51
N PHE A 123 -6.57 4.19 8.18
CA PHE A 123 -6.34 2.89 7.56
C PHE A 123 -4.94 2.33 7.88
N TYR A 124 -3.90 3.16 7.74
CA TYR A 124 -2.54 2.72 8.05
C TYR A 124 -2.32 2.49 9.55
N GLU A 125 -2.92 3.32 10.41
CA GLU A 125 -2.88 3.11 11.86
C GLU A 125 -3.52 1.76 12.25
N HIS A 126 -4.66 1.40 11.65
CA HIS A 126 -5.29 0.08 11.85
C HIS A 126 -4.47 -1.09 11.30
N CYS A 127 -3.57 -0.83 10.33
CA CYS A 127 -2.61 -1.82 9.85
C CYS A 127 -1.35 -1.93 10.73
N GLY A 128 -1.21 -1.10 11.77
CA GLY A 128 -0.11 -1.17 12.73
C GLY A 128 1.01 -0.15 12.49
N PHE A 129 0.77 0.89 11.68
CA PHE A 129 1.67 2.02 11.54
C PHE A 129 1.36 3.09 12.60
N THR A 130 2.35 3.94 12.87
CA THR A 130 2.20 5.15 13.70
C THR A 130 2.71 6.37 12.95
N ILE A 131 2.15 7.54 13.19
CA ILE A 131 2.60 8.79 12.56
C ILE A 131 4.06 9.04 12.93
N SER A 132 4.87 9.36 11.91
CA SER A 132 6.30 9.62 12.04
C SER A 132 6.63 11.10 11.86
N HIS A 133 6.53 11.62 10.64
CA HIS A 133 6.91 12.99 10.28
C HIS A 133 6.10 13.49 9.09
N ARG A 134 6.26 14.78 8.77
CA ARG A 134 5.68 15.43 7.60
C ARG A 134 6.78 15.92 6.66
N VAL A 135 6.47 15.91 5.37
CA VAL A 135 7.22 16.64 4.34
C VAL A 135 6.33 17.77 3.84
N GLU A 136 6.66 18.99 4.24
CA GLU A 136 5.90 20.18 3.85
C GLU A 136 5.93 20.38 2.34
N ASN A 137 4.81 20.81 1.77
CA ASN A 137 4.64 21.13 0.35
C ASN A 137 4.99 19.99 -0.62
N PHE A 138 5.04 18.74 -0.17
CA PHE A 138 5.43 17.61 -1.01
C PHE A 138 4.60 17.54 -2.31
N PHE A 139 3.28 17.66 -2.21
CA PHE A 139 2.40 17.56 -3.37
C PHE A 139 2.53 18.75 -4.30
N THR A 140 2.65 19.97 -3.77
CA THR A 140 2.83 21.18 -4.57
C THR A 140 4.18 21.26 -5.25
N ASP A 141 5.22 20.69 -4.67
CA ASP A 141 6.59 20.73 -5.20
C ASP A 141 6.88 19.60 -6.20
N ASN A 142 6.17 18.49 -6.14
CA ASN A 142 6.47 17.29 -6.93
C ASN A 142 5.47 16.97 -8.05
N TYR A 143 4.25 17.48 -7.96
CA TYR A 143 3.20 17.23 -8.97
C TYR A 143 3.01 18.46 -9.86
N ASP A 144 2.70 18.23 -11.14
CA ASP A 144 2.51 19.27 -12.14
C ASP A 144 1.08 19.86 -12.15
N HIS A 145 0.20 19.32 -11.31
CA HIS A 145 -1.17 19.77 -11.13
C HIS A 145 -1.60 19.60 -9.67
N PRO A 146 -2.65 20.33 -9.22
CA PRO A 146 -3.19 20.17 -7.88
C PRO A 146 -3.74 18.76 -7.66
N ILE A 147 -3.39 18.14 -6.53
CA ILE A 147 -3.87 16.81 -6.13
C ILE A 147 -4.96 16.98 -5.07
N TYR A 148 -6.10 16.34 -5.29
CA TYR A 148 -7.23 16.32 -4.36
C TYR A 148 -7.54 14.89 -3.91
N GLU A 149 -7.80 14.71 -2.63
CA GLU A 149 -8.30 13.47 -2.05
C GLU A 149 -9.47 13.78 -1.12
N GLU A 150 -10.60 13.12 -1.32
CA GLU A 150 -11.86 13.37 -0.58
C GLU A 150 -12.27 14.87 -0.55
N GLY A 151 -12.02 15.59 -1.65
CA GLY A 151 -12.33 17.02 -1.77
C GLY A 151 -11.33 17.96 -1.07
N LYS A 152 -10.29 17.45 -0.45
CA LYS A 152 -9.22 18.22 0.19
C LYS A 152 -8.03 18.37 -0.75
N LEU A 153 -7.55 19.61 -0.94
CA LEU A 153 -6.28 19.87 -1.63
C LEU A 153 -5.12 19.34 -0.77
N LEU A 154 -4.31 18.46 -1.36
CA LEU A 154 -3.11 17.95 -0.72
C LEU A 154 -1.94 18.94 -0.89
N THR A 155 -1.26 19.23 0.21
CA THR A 155 -0.02 20.03 0.25
C THR A 155 1.12 19.21 0.84
N ASP A 156 1.00 18.80 2.09
CA ASP A 156 2.01 18.05 2.81
C ASP A 156 1.82 16.56 2.67
N MET A 157 2.92 15.81 2.69
CA MET A 157 2.88 14.36 2.87
C MET A 157 3.04 14.02 4.36
N VAL A 158 2.16 13.17 4.86
CA VAL A 158 2.26 12.57 6.20
C VAL A 158 2.92 11.21 6.07
N TYR A 159 4.06 11.02 6.73
CA TYR A 159 4.71 9.73 6.82
C TYR A 159 4.29 8.99 8.09
N LEU A 160 3.94 7.72 7.91
CA LEU A 160 3.74 6.77 9.00
C LEU A 160 4.84 5.72 8.92
N LYS A 161 5.11 5.07 10.05
CA LYS A 161 6.11 4.01 10.16
C LYS A 161 5.65 2.84 11.01
N ARG A 162 6.21 1.68 10.73
CA ARG A 162 6.19 0.50 11.59
C ARG A 162 7.61 0.07 11.86
N THR A 163 7.94 -0.18 13.13
CA THR A 163 9.21 -0.77 13.58
C THR A 163 9.02 -2.27 13.82
N PHE A 164 10.04 -3.06 13.45
CA PHE A 164 10.05 -4.53 13.55
C PHE A 164 10.96 -5.00 14.69
#